data_a6ff23897e2b935cf0222634cd3f5832
#
_entry.id   a6ff23897e2b935cf0222634cd3f5832
#
_cell.length_a   1.000
_cell.length_b   1.000
_cell.length_c   1.000
_cell.angle_alpha   90.00
_cell.angle_beta   90.00
_cell.angle_gamma   90.00
#
_symmetry.space_group_name_H-M   'P 1'
#
loop_
_entity.id
_entity.type
_entity.pdbx_description
1 polymer ?
#
loop_
_entity_poly.entity_id
_entity_poly.type
_entity_poly.pdbx_seq_one_letter_code
_entity_poly.pdbx_strand_id
1 'polypeptide(L)'
;MSVRKKFTELLYHEMAINENIVIVAGDLGWKQFDQHRLTYPDRFINVGAAEQLMVGAAVGMALEKKIPIVYSMTPFTIYRPFEFIRNHLDVDKIPVKLFGAGRDYDYDWLGPSHWAHDDKEHMSGFKNIKKLWPIDADDMESKFKEILYDDAPYYVNLSR
;
A
#
# COMPACT_ATOMS: atom_id res chain seq x y z
N MET A 1 -11.11 12.78 10.73
CA MET A 1 -11.06 11.70 9.71
C MET A 1 -9.83 10.86 9.99
N SER A 2 -9.89 9.52 9.85
CA SER A 2 -8.69 8.70 10.05
C SER A 2 -7.74 8.81 8.86
N VAL A 3 -6.44 8.50 9.07
CA VAL A 3 -5.40 8.48 8.03
C VAL A 3 -5.83 7.61 6.84
N ARG A 4 -6.33 6.41 7.14
CA ARG A 4 -6.78 5.45 6.13
C ARG A 4 -7.96 5.96 5.29
N LYS A 5 -8.93 6.62 5.93
CA LYS A 5 -10.08 7.18 5.21
C LYS A 5 -9.65 8.35 4.31
N LYS A 6 -8.78 9.22 4.78
CA LYS A 6 -8.22 10.30 3.98
C LYS A 6 -7.45 9.76 2.77
N PHE A 7 -6.60 8.75 2.97
CA PHE A 7 -5.88 8.10 1.88
C PHE A 7 -6.82 7.57 0.79
N THR A 8 -7.89 6.83 1.17
CA THR A 8 -8.81 6.28 0.17
C THR A 8 -9.58 7.36 -0.58
N GLU A 9 -9.97 8.44 0.09
CA GLU A 9 -10.63 9.59 -0.54
C GLU A 9 -9.71 10.27 -1.57
N LEU A 10 -8.47 10.58 -1.18
CA LEU A 10 -7.48 11.19 -2.07
C LEU A 10 -7.19 10.29 -3.29
N LEU A 11 -7.03 9.00 -3.06
CA LEU A 11 -6.77 8.02 -4.12
C LEU A 11 -7.93 7.95 -5.12
N TYR A 12 -9.18 7.98 -4.62
CA TYR A 12 -10.35 7.97 -5.49
C TYR A 12 -10.36 9.15 -6.46
N HIS A 13 -10.10 10.35 -5.94
CA HIS A 13 -10.06 11.57 -6.75
C HIS A 13 -8.87 11.55 -7.74
N GLU A 14 -7.72 11.05 -7.32
CA GLU A 14 -6.55 10.99 -8.19
C GLU A 14 -6.70 9.94 -9.31
N MET A 15 -7.39 8.83 -9.05
CA MET A 15 -7.74 7.84 -10.07
C MET A 15 -8.67 8.39 -11.16
N ALA A 16 -9.44 9.44 -10.87
CA ALA A 16 -10.26 10.14 -11.88
C ALA A 16 -9.41 10.93 -12.86
N ILE A 17 -8.24 11.39 -12.43
CA ILE A 17 -7.34 12.26 -13.20
C ILE A 17 -6.27 11.45 -13.94
N ASN A 18 -5.79 10.37 -13.30
CA ASN A 18 -4.69 9.56 -13.83
C ASN A 18 -5.10 8.09 -13.98
N GLU A 19 -5.24 7.65 -15.23
CA GLU A 19 -5.62 6.27 -15.58
C GLU A 19 -4.52 5.22 -15.37
N ASN A 20 -3.29 5.65 -15.07
CA ASN A 20 -2.20 4.71 -14.78
C ASN A 20 -2.22 4.19 -13.34
N ILE A 21 -3.02 4.77 -12.46
CA ILE A 21 -3.15 4.30 -11.08
C ILE A 21 -3.99 3.03 -11.04
N VAL A 22 -3.43 1.97 -10.46
CA VAL A 22 -4.09 0.66 -10.31
C VAL A 22 -3.98 0.20 -8.86
N ILE A 23 -5.07 -0.22 -8.26
CA ILE A 23 -5.10 -0.80 -6.91
C ILE A 23 -4.95 -2.32 -7.02
N VAL A 24 -4.01 -2.88 -6.27
CA VAL A 24 -3.82 -4.33 -6.13
C VAL A 24 -4.02 -4.69 -4.66
N ALA A 25 -5.12 -5.37 -4.35
CA ALA A 25 -5.52 -5.70 -2.99
C ALA A 25 -5.38 -7.21 -2.70
N GLY A 26 -4.98 -7.52 -1.46
CA GLY A 26 -4.89 -8.90 -0.94
C GLY A 26 -6.10 -9.28 -0.09
N ASP A 27 -7.26 -9.46 -0.71
CA ASP A 27 -8.55 -9.83 -0.09
C ASP A 27 -8.99 -8.92 1.09
N LEU A 28 -8.67 -7.66 0.98
CA LEU A 28 -8.96 -6.63 1.99
C LEU A 28 -9.50 -5.34 1.36
N GLY A 29 -9.96 -4.43 2.24
CA GLY A 29 -10.42 -3.11 1.82
C GLY A 29 -11.92 -3.03 1.55
N TRP A 30 -12.72 -4.02 2.00
CA TRP A 30 -14.17 -3.95 2.00
C TRP A 30 -14.65 -2.66 2.68
N LYS A 31 -15.64 -2.01 2.10
CA LYS A 31 -16.12 -0.66 2.44
C LYS A 31 -15.12 0.47 2.16
N GLN A 32 -13.82 0.23 2.26
CA GLN A 32 -12.77 1.24 1.98
C GLN A 32 -12.68 1.55 0.49
N PHE A 33 -12.71 0.51 -0.34
CA PHE A 33 -12.54 0.60 -1.79
C PHE A 33 -13.78 0.23 -2.61
N ASP A 34 -14.96 0.12 -1.99
CA ASP A 34 -16.17 -0.25 -2.72
C ASP A 34 -16.48 0.74 -3.85
N GLN A 35 -16.31 2.04 -3.59
CA GLN A 35 -16.50 3.07 -4.60
C GLN A 35 -15.45 2.98 -5.72
N HIS A 36 -14.17 2.73 -5.40
CA HIS A 36 -13.11 2.55 -6.40
C HIS A 36 -13.42 1.36 -7.30
N ARG A 37 -13.80 0.23 -6.72
CA ARG A 37 -14.15 -1.00 -7.43
C ARG A 37 -15.34 -0.82 -8.37
N LEU A 38 -16.35 -0.05 -7.95
CA LEU A 38 -17.53 0.23 -8.76
C LEU A 38 -17.25 1.21 -9.89
N THR A 39 -16.43 2.24 -9.63
CA THR A 39 -16.13 3.30 -10.61
C THR A 39 -15.02 2.91 -11.57
N TYR A 40 -14.02 2.17 -11.08
CA TYR A 40 -12.80 1.80 -11.83
C TYR A 40 -12.55 0.29 -11.81
N PRO A 41 -13.51 -0.56 -12.28
CA PRO A 41 -13.42 -2.01 -12.13
C PRO A 41 -12.16 -2.62 -12.75
N ASP A 42 -11.70 -2.09 -13.89
CA ASP A 42 -10.50 -2.57 -14.59
C ASP A 42 -9.18 -2.12 -13.92
N ARG A 43 -9.26 -1.26 -12.92
CA ARG A 43 -8.12 -0.72 -12.17
C ARG A 43 -8.16 -1.06 -10.68
N PHE A 44 -9.04 -1.99 -10.31
CA PHE A 44 -9.10 -2.58 -8.97
C PHE A 44 -8.98 -4.10 -9.08
N ILE A 45 -7.82 -4.60 -8.71
CA ILE A 45 -7.48 -6.03 -8.82
C ILE A 45 -7.39 -6.63 -7.41
N ASN A 46 -8.24 -7.59 -7.12
CA ASN A 46 -8.14 -8.38 -5.89
C ASN A 46 -7.54 -9.75 -6.22
N VAL A 47 -6.36 -10.01 -5.70
CA VAL A 47 -5.63 -11.27 -5.94
C VAL A 47 -5.95 -12.36 -4.90
N GLY A 48 -6.88 -12.09 -3.97
CA GLY A 48 -7.11 -12.97 -2.83
C GLY A 48 -5.98 -12.89 -1.80
N ALA A 49 -5.94 -13.84 -0.87
CA ALA A 49 -4.90 -13.94 0.16
C ALA A 49 -3.57 -14.50 -0.43
N ALA A 50 -3.05 -13.83 -1.44
CA ALA A 50 -1.85 -14.22 -2.20
C ALA A 50 -0.88 -13.04 -2.30
N GLU A 51 -0.28 -12.65 -1.19
CA GLU A 51 0.48 -11.39 -1.07
C GLU A 51 1.77 -11.40 -1.89
N GLN A 52 2.38 -12.54 -2.13
CA GLN A 52 3.51 -12.64 -3.06
C GLN A 52 3.08 -12.30 -4.49
N LEU A 53 1.94 -12.85 -4.93
CA LEU A 53 1.35 -12.50 -6.23
C LEU A 53 0.97 -11.01 -6.28
N MET A 54 0.41 -10.48 -5.19
CA MET A 54 0.04 -9.07 -5.07
C MET A 54 1.22 -8.13 -5.37
N VAL A 55 2.35 -8.34 -4.71
CA VAL A 55 3.54 -7.52 -4.94
C VAL A 55 4.20 -7.84 -6.28
N GLY A 56 4.27 -9.11 -6.69
CA GLY A 56 4.82 -9.50 -7.99
C GLY A 56 4.05 -8.90 -9.17
N ALA A 57 2.72 -8.92 -9.12
CA ALA A 57 1.88 -8.27 -10.13
C ALA A 57 2.08 -6.75 -10.16
N ALA A 58 2.17 -6.12 -8.98
CA ALA A 58 2.46 -4.69 -8.87
C ALA A 58 3.83 -4.32 -9.47
N VAL A 59 4.85 -5.15 -9.26
CA VAL A 59 6.17 -4.99 -9.90
C VAL A 59 6.05 -5.00 -11.43
N GLY A 60 5.35 -6.00 -11.99
CA GLY A 60 5.12 -6.06 -13.44
C GLY A 60 4.37 -4.83 -13.97
N MET A 61 3.35 -4.37 -13.26
CA MET A 61 2.61 -3.14 -13.63
C MET A 61 3.50 -1.90 -13.60
N ALA A 62 4.38 -1.76 -12.60
CA ALA A 62 5.31 -0.62 -12.50
C ALA A 62 6.31 -0.62 -13.67
N LEU A 63 6.80 -1.78 -14.10
CA LEU A 63 7.64 -1.92 -15.28
C LEU A 63 6.94 -1.46 -16.57
N GLU A 64 5.61 -1.65 -16.64
CA GLU A 64 4.74 -1.17 -17.72
C GLU A 64 4.25 0.28 -17.50
N LYS A 65 4.93 1.05 -16.66
CA LYS A 65 4.65 2.47 -16.39
C LYS A 65 3.30 2.74 -15.71
N LYS A 66 2.68 1.75 -15.09
CA LYS A 66 1.55 1.97 -14.19
C LYS A 66 2.04 2.43 -12.82
N ILE A 67 1.13 2.99 -12.04
CA ILE A 67 1.34 3.39 -10.65
C ILE A 67 0.58 2.40 -9.76
N PRO A 68 1.19 1.27 -9.40
CA PRO A 68 0.53 0.26 -8.60
C PRO A 68 0.48 0.64 -7.12
N ILE A 69 -0.72 0.62 -6.58
CA ILE A 69 -1.05 0.83 -5.17
C ILE A 69 -1.36 -0.53 -4.56
N VAL A 70 -0.42 -1.09 -3.84
CA VAL A 70 -0.60 -2.34 -3.10
C VAL A 70 -1.26 -2.06 -1.77
N TYR A 71 -2.32 -2.79 -1.43
CA TYR A 71 -3.03 -2.59 -0.17
C TYR A 71 -3.40 -3.91 0.49
N SER A 72 -2.96 -4.10 1.72
CA SER A 72 -3.39 -5.19 2.61
C SER A 72 -3.19 -4.80 4.08
N MET A 73 -3.44 -5.72 5.03
CA MET A 73 -3.01 -5.54 6.41
C MET A 73 -1.50 -5.37 6.47
N THR A 74 -1.02 -4.51 7.38
CA THR A 74 0.41 -4.23 7.50
C THR A 74 1.27 -5.49 7.54
N PRO A 75 1.04 -6.48 8.43
CA PRO A 75 1.85 -7.69 8.45
C PRO A 75 1.80 -8.48 7.14
N PHE A 76 0.63 -8.52 6.49
CA PHE A 76 0.47 -9.25 5.23
C PHE A 76 1.18 -8.53 4.08
N THR A 77 1.19 -7.20 4.12
CA THR A 77 1.86 -6.39 3.11
C THR A 77 3.39 -6.53 3.15
N ILE A 78 3.99 -6.72 4.35
CA ILE A 78 5.45 -6.68 4.49
C ILE A 78 6.10 -8.03 4.77
N TYR A 79 5.47 -8.94 5.53
CA TYR A 79 6.12 -10.20 5.88
C TYR A 79 5.95 -11.30 4.83
N ARG A 80 4.73 -11.47 4.32
CA ARG A 80 4.45 -12.54 3.36
C ARG A 80 5.18 -12.37 2.03
N PRO A 81 5.22 -11.17 1.41
CA PRO A 81 5.95 -10.94 0.16
C PRO A 81 7.38 -10.42 0.38
N PHE A 82 8.00 -10.69 1.53
CA PHE A 82 9.28 -10.09 1.95
C PHE A 82 10.39 -10.21 0.88
N GLU A 83 10.51 -11.38 0.25
CA GLU A 83 11.52 -11.59 -0.80
C GLU A 83 11.28 -10.70 -2.01
N PHE A 84 10.04 -10.55 -2.46
CA PHE A 84 9.67 -9.67 -3.57
C PHE A 84 9.97 -8.21 -3.25
N ILE A 85 9.65 -7.77 -2.03
CA ILE A 85 9.97 -6.41 -1.55
C ILE A 85 11.47 -6.19 -1.55
N ARG A 86 12.23 -7.13 -0.98
CA ARG A 86 13.68 -7.04 -0.90
C ARG A 86 14.31 -6.94 -2.30
N ASN A 87 13.96 -7.85 -3.19
CA ASN A 87 14.62 -7.96 -4.49
C ASN A 87 14.19 -6.84 -5.42
N HIS A 88 12.88 -6.62 -5.56
CA HIS A 88 12.37 -5.73 -6.60
C HIS A 88 12.18 -4.29 -6.13
N LEU A 89 11.71 -4.07 -4.89
CA LEU A 89 11.50 -2.71 -4.42
C LEU A 89 12.78 -2.12 -3.84
N ASP A 90 13.53 -2.88 -3.01
CA ASP A 90 14.74 -2.33 -2.41
C ASP A 90 15.96 -2.41 -3.34
N VAL A 91 16.26 -3.57 -3.94
CA VAL A 91 17.45 -3.75 -4.78
C VAL A 91 17.25 -3.13 -6.16
N ASP A 92 16.18 -3.51 -6.86
CA ASP A 92 15.88 -3.05 -8.23
C ASP A 92 15.25 -1.64 -8.25
N LYS A 93 14.81 -1.13 -7.10
CA LYS A 93 14.17 0.20 -6.91
C LYS A 93 12.89 0.41 -7.73
N ILE A 94 12.14 -0.66 -8.00
CA ILE A 94 10.90 -0.56 -8.78
C ILE A 94 9.84 0.22 -7.97
N PRO A 95 9.21 1.28 -8.54
CA PRO A 95 8.43 2.26 -7.79
C PRO A 95 7.02 1.81 -7.40
N VAL A 96 6.90 0.65 -6.76
CA VAL A 96 5.65 0.17 -6.19
C VAL A 96 5.31 0.91 -4.89
N LYS A 97 4.04 1.23 -4.67
CA LYS A 97 3.56 1.92 -3.46
C LYS A 97 2.84 0.93 -2.56
N LEU A 98 3.49 0.53 -1.46
CA LEU A 98 2.94 -0.39 -0.46
C LEU A 98 2.18 0.40 0.61
N PHE A 99 0.90 0.08 0.80
CA PHE A 99 0.08 0.66 1.87
C PHE A 99 -0.39 -0.45 2.81
N GLY A 100 0.16 -0.45 4.03
CA GLY A 100 -0.24 -1.35 5.10
C GLY A 100 -1.36 -0.76 5.95
N ALA A 101 -2.46 -1.49 6.13
CA ALA A 101 -3.56 -1.10 6.99
C ALA A 101 -3.35 -1.60 8.41
N GLY A 102 -3.49 -0.70 9.39
CA GLY A 102 -3.30 -0.97 10.81
C GLY A 102 -1.87 -0.70 11.27
N ARG A 103 -1.77 0.03 12.37
CA ARG A 103 -0.53 0.41 13.03
C ARG A 103 -0.48 -0.23 14.41
N ASP A 104 0.72 -0.57 14.86
CA ASP A 104 0.94 -1.12 16.20
C ASP A 104 -0.06 -2.24 16.52
N TYR A 105 -0.98 -2.00 17.45
CA TYR A 105 -2.02 -2.91 17.90
C TYR A 105 -3.44 -2.48 17.47
N ASP A 106 -3.58 -1.75 16.38
CA ASP A 106 -4.89 -1.30 15.84
C ASP A 106 -5.90 -2.46 15.67
N TYR A 107 -5.40 -3.67 15.52
CA TYR A 107 -6.17 -4.92 15.37
C TYR A 107 -5.81 -5.97 16.45
N ASP A 108 -5.61 -5.52 17.69
CA ASP A 108 -5.19 -6.38 18.81
C ASP A 108 -6.06 -7.62 18.98
N TRP A 109 -7.36 -7.46 18.89
CA TRP A 109 -8.33 -8.56 19.04
C TRP A 109 -8.23 -9.67 17.98
N LEU A 110 -7.52 -9.45 16.88
CA LEU A 110 -7.28 -10.45 15.83
C LEU A 110 -6.01 -11.27 16.06
N GLY A 111 -5.24 -10.93 17.10
CA GLY A 111 -4.05 -11.64 17.51
C GLY A 111 -2.78 -11.30 16.70
N PRO A 112 -1.69 -12.02 17.00
CA PRO A 112 -0.34 -11.69 16.51
C PRO A 112 -0.19 -11.58 14.98
N SER A 113 -1.01 -12.30 14.23
CA SER A 113 -0.98 -12.24 12.75
C SER A 113 -1.37 -10.86 12.19
N HIS A 114 -2.01 -10.00 13.01
CA HIS A 114 -2.48 -8.68 12.61
C HIS A 114 -1.75 -7.53 13.34
N TRP A 115 -0.84 -7.84 14.25
CA TRP A 115 -0.05 -6.82 14.95
C TRP A 115 1.04 -6.26 14.02
N ALA A 116 1.25 -4.96 14.10
CA ALA A 116 2.18 -4.23 13.25
C ALA A 116 3.18 -3.38 14.05
N HIS A 117 3.36 -3.69 15.33
CA HIS A 117 4.19 -2.91 16.26
C HIS A 117 5.68 -2.93 15.92
N ASP A 118 6.10 -3.91 15.16
CA ASP A 118 7.48 -4.15 14.75
C ASP A 118 7.77 -3.77 13.27
N ASP A 119 6.81 -3.16 12.57
CA ASP A 119 6.96 -2.80 11.15
C ASP A 119 8.14 -1.85 10.88
N LYS A 120 8.40 -0.92 11.80
CA LYS A 120 9.52 0.02 11.70
C LYS A 120 10.87 -0.70 11.74
N GLU A 121 11.00 -1.66 12.64
CA GLU A 121 12.21 -2.46 12.77
C GLU A 121 12.45 -3.30 11.50
N HIS A 122 11.43 -4.03 11.05
CA HIS A 122 11.52 -4.85 9.84
C HIS A 122 11.81 -4.03 8.58
N MET A 123 11.16 -2.89 8.44
CA MET A 123 11.39 -2.02 7.28
C MET A 123 12.73 -1.26 7.35
N SER A 124 13.37 -1.16 8.51
CA SER A 124 14.64 -0.44 8.68
C SER A 124 15.79 -1.00 7.84
N GLY A 125 15.76 -2.30 7.56
CA GLY A 125 16.78 -2.99 6.77
C GLY A 125 16.78 -2.60 5.28
N PHE A 126 15.68 -2.09 4.74
CA PHE A 126 15.58 -1.65 3.35
C PHE A 126 16.10 -0.22 3.20
N LYS A 127 17.03 -0.02 2.27
CA LYS A 127 17.75 1.26 2.10
C LYS A 127 17.12 2.17 1.04
N ASN A 128 16.49 1.59 0.03
CA ASN A 128 15.98 2.30 -1.12
C ASN A 128 14.45 2.50 -1.09
N ILE A 129 13.76 1.89 -0.14
CA ILE A 129 12.32 2.09 0.07
C ILE A 129 12.12 3.29 0.99
N LYS A 130 11.37 4.29 0.55
CA LYS A 130 10.92 5.40 1.39
C LYS A 130 9.81 4.92 2.33
N LYS A 131 9.87 5.29 3.59
CA LYS A 131 8.97 4.77 4.64
C LYS A 131 8.28 5.91 5.37
N LEU A 132 6.95 5.81 5.51
CA LEU A 132 6.14 6.85 6.11
C LEU A 132 5.10 6.26 7.07
N TRP A 133 4.90 6.96 8.18
CA TRP A 133 3.87 6.69 9.19
C TRP A 133 3.07 7.97 9.43
N PRO A 134 2.16 8.36 8.51
CA PRO A 134 1.43 9.62 8.62
C PRO A 134 0.69 9.70 9.96
N ILE A 135 0.84 10.82 10.68
CA ILE A 135 0.32 10.96 12.04
C ILE A 135 -1.18 11.23 12.09
N ASP A 136 -1.71 11.92 11.08
CA ASP A 136 -3.12 12.27 10.94
C ASP A 136 -3.54 12.43 9.47
N ALA A 137 -4.76 12.86 9.24
CA ALA A 137 -5.32 13.04 7.91
C ALA A 137 -4.62 14.15 7.11
N ASP A 138 -4.24 15.23 7.77
CA ASP A 138 -3.61 16.39 7.12
C ASP A 138 -2.17 16.06 6.73
N ASP A 139 -1.47 15.32 7.58
CA ASP A 139 -0.13 14.79 7.28
C ASP A 139 -0.17 13.82 6.08
N MET A 140 -1.18 12.93 6.01
CA MET A 140 -1.38 12.06 4.86
C MET A 140 -1.64 12.87 3.57
N GLU A 141 -2.51 13.88 3.63
CA GLU A 141 -2.83 14.73 2.48
C GLU A 141 -1.61 15.49 1.97
N SER A 142 -0.82 16.05 2.87
CA SER A 142 0.38 16.83 2.51
C SER A 142 1.44 16.01 1.77
N LYS A 143 1.51 14.70 2.04
CA LYS A 143 2.50 13.76 1.47
C LYS A 143 1.97 12.96 0.30
N PHE A 144 0.66 12.93 0.10
CA PHE A 144 0.00 11.99 -0.82
C PHE A 144 0.54 12.07 -2.25
N LYS A 145 0.66 13.27 -2.81
CA LYS A 145 1.11 13.45 -4.19
C LYS A 145 2.59 13.10 -4.37
N GLU A 146 3.43 13.41 -3.38
CA GLU A 146 4.82 12.96 -3.40
C GLU A 146 4.89 11.44 -3.42
N ILE A 147 4.19 10.75 -2.50
CA ILE A 147 4.17 9.29 -2.45
C ILE A 147 3.75 8.71 -3.80
N LEU A 148 2.70 9.25 -4.40
CA LEU A 148 2.09 8.71 -5.60
C LEU A 148 2.97 8.86 -6.83
N TYR A 149 3.58 10.03 -7.02
CA TYR A 149 4.26 10.42 -8.26
C TYR A 149 5.77 10.35 -8.22
N ASP A 150 6.37 10.15 -7.07
CA ASP A 150 7.81 9.95 -6.98
C ASP A 150 8.22 8.61 -7.64
N ASP A 151 9.30 8.63 -8.40
CA ASP A 151 9.87 7.44 -9.04
C ASP A 151 10.73 6.62 -8.07
N ALA A 152 10.17 6.34 -6.89
CA ALA A 152 10.78 5.53 -5.84
C ALA A 152 9.76 4.58 -5.23
N PRO A 153 10.17 3.42 -4.71
CA PRO A 153 9.29 2.57 -3.93
C PRO A 153 8.96 3.18 -2.57
N TYR A 154 7.73 3.02 -2.14
CA TYR A 154 7.24 3.50 -0.84
C TYR A 154 6.62 2.40 0.00
N TYR A 155 6.82 2.50 1.29
CA TYR A 155 6.02 1.84 2.30
C TYR A 155 5.32 2.89 3.18
N VAL A 156 4.00 2.80 3.28
CA VAL A 156 3.18 3.72 4.09
C VAL A 156 2.30 2.91 5.02
N ASN A 157 2.45 3.13 6.33
CA ASN A 157 1.60 2.50 7.32
C ASN A 157 0.42 3.43 7.66
N LEU A 158 -0.80 2.93 7.42
CA LEU A 158 -2.06 3.65 7.64
C LEU A 158 -2.69 3.23 8.97
N SER A 159 -2.70 4.13 9.95
CA SER A 159 -3.48 3.92 11.16
C SER A 159 -4.98 3.90 10.88
N ARG A 160 -5.71 3.20 11.76
CA ARG A 160 -7.17 2.99 11.66
C ARG A 160 -7.99 4.26 11.85
#